data_1455d1cc020e2fd182dde9021b0a6760
#
_entry.id   1455d1cc020e2fd182dde9021b0a6760
#
_cell.length_a   1.000
_cell.length_b   1.000
_cell.length_c   1.000
_cell.angle_alpha   90.00
_cell.angle_beta   90.00
_cell.angle_gamma   90.00
#
_symmetry.space_group_name_H-M   'P 1'
#
loop_
_entity.id
_entity.type
_entity.pdbx_description
1 polymer ?
#
loop_
_entity_poly.entity_id
_entity_poly.type
_entity_poly.pdbx_seq_one_letter_code
_entity_poly.pdbx_strand_id
1 'polypeptide(L)'
;MSIPGMRRAAIGLTALAVAAFGAVATTPEAADAGPKPVDVTLLALNDFHGHLEPPGGSSGTIEDQPAGGVEYLATHLAELRKASKKKNTITVAAGDLIGASPLLSAAFHDEPTIEALSQAGLDYASVGNHEFDEGSDELLRIQHGGCHPVDGCADGTPYRGADFQYLAANSFVSETGEPLLPPYAIHRVQGVKIGFIGMTLEGTPDIVSPEGVAGLTFADEAQTANRYARELRRQGVETIVVLLHEGGNQAGAGGINDCVDFTGPVVDIVNRMDQSIDVVVSGHTHQAYNCEVNNKLVTSASSYGRLITDIDLKIDRRSGDVLRATAENLVVTRDVAEDPAQTALIDRYQTVLGPVAGREVGETTEAITRTQETLFDTVRGESPLGNLIADAQLRATEGDQDAVAAFMNPGGVRADLDAGPVTYEEAFTVQPFTNNLVTLDLTGEQLYCLLEQQFVTERVLYPSATVGYVVDPAGSTAPADDPCAGTRVVPGSLTFADVPVETDGTYRVTVNNFLAGGGDGFSVLTDGTNPATGQIDLDALVAYLTESSPVSAPALDRIRTTGEPGR
;
A
#
# COMPACT_ATOMS: atom_id res chain seq x y z
N MET A 1 -15.11 -86.57 17.80
CA MET A 1 -14.58 -87.89 17.46
C MET A 1 -13.07 -87.80 17.62
N SER A 2 -12.61 -88.53 18.61
CA SER A 2 -11.35 -89.29 18.82
C SER A 2 -10.06 -88.50 19.01
N ILE A 3 -9.69 -88.44 20.27
CA ILE A 3 -8.34 -88.51 20.86
C ILE A 3 -7.86 -89.99 20.66
N PRO A 4 -6.57 -90.48 20.81
CA PRO A 4 -5.41 -89.98 21.60
C PRO A 4 -4.00 -90.36 21.04
N GLY A 5 -2.99 -90.02 21.83
CA GLY A 5 -1.69 -90.74 21.74
C GLY A 5 -0.54 -90.11 22.53
N MET A 6 -0.47 -90.44 23.82
CA MET A 6 0.72 -90.27 24.68
C MET A 6 1.79 -91.28 24.40
N ARG A 7 3.10 -90.93 24.62
CA ARG A 7 4.16 -91.74 25.31
C ARG A 7 5.47 -90.93 25.40
N ARG A 8 5.91 -90.51 26.60
CA ARG A 8 6.86 -91.05 27.60
C ARG A 8 8.28 -91.17 27.03
N ALA A 9 9.20 -90.35 27.41
CA ALA A 9 10.17 -90.32 28.53
C ALA A 9 11.53 -91.00 28.19
N ALA A 10 12.59 -90.19 28.32
CA ALA A 10 13.88 -90.72 28.83
C ALA A 10 14.71 -89.56 29.40
N ILE A 11 15.20 -89.78 30.60
CA ILE A 11 16.04 -88.91 31.46
C ILE A 11 17.48 -89.04 31.01
N GLY A 12 18.20 -87.95 30.87
CA GLY A 12 19.65 -87.91 30.71
C GLY A 12 20.21 -86.71 31.45
N LEU A 13 20.77 -86.91 32.62
CA LEU A 13 21.58 -85.97 33.39
C LEU A 13 22.93 -85.76 32.68
N THR A 14 23.33 -84.48 32.45
CA THR A 14 24.75 -84.14 32.34
C THR A 14 24.99 -82.64 32.75
N ALA A 15 25.75 -82.52 33.74
CA ALA A 15 26.69 -81.51 34.26
C ALA A 15 26.53 -80.03 33.86
N LEU A 16 26.47 -79.26 34.93
CA LEU A 16 26.66 -77.80 35.00
C LEU A 16 28.01 -77.36 34.42
N ALA A 17 27.96 -76.35 33.55
CA ALA A 17 29.03 -75.37 33.34
C ALA A 17 28.40 -73.98 33.45
N VAL A 18 28.63 -73.28 34.55
CA VAL A 18 28.24 -71.84 34.76
C VAL A 18 29.22 -71.01 34.00
N ALA A 19 28.82 -70.50 32.81
CA ALA A 19 29.48 -69.37 32.16
C ALA A 19 28.76 -68.10 32.56
N ALA A 20 29.37 -67.28 33.40
CA ALA A 20 28.92 -65.94 33.73
C ALA A 20 29.14 -65.04 32.50
N PHE A 21 28.10 -64.85 31.71
CA PHE A 21 28.04 -63.72 30.74
C PHE A 21 27.65 -62.48 31.49
N GLY A 22 28.64 -61.59 31.68
CA GLY A 22 28.41 -60.22 32.12
C GLY A 22 27.55 -59.52 31.05
N ALA A 23 26.27 -59.26 31.35
CA ALA A 23 25.44 -58.37 30.56
C ALA A 23 26.00 -56.93 30.76
N VAL A 24 26.76 -56.45 29.79
CA VAL A 24 27.04 -55.00 29.65
C VAL A 24 25.71 -54.37 29.30
N ALA A 25 25.06 -53.81 30.29
CA ALA A 25 23.91 -52.91 30.05
C ALA A 25 24.47 -51.66 29.34
N THR A 26 24.34 -51.63 27.99
CA THR A 26 24.47 -50.41 27.25
C THR A 26 23.26 -49.55 27.65
N THR A 27 23.49 -48.60 28.52
CA THR A 27 22.55 -47.49 28.71
C THR A 27 22.37 -46.85 27.32
N PRO A 28 21.15 -46.68 26.83
CA PRO A 28 20.96 -45.87 25.63
C PRO A 28 21.52 -44.49 25.99
N GLU A 29 22.55 -44.07 25.26
CA GLU A 29 23.04 -42.69 25.27
C GLU A 29 21.83 -41.84 24.97
N ALA A 30 21.38 -41.03 25.94
CA ALA A 30 20.33 -40.08 25.71
C ALA A 30 20.80 -39.22 24.54
N ALA A 31 20.18 -39.39 23.38
CA ALA A 31 20.40 -38.49 22.25
C ALA A 31 20.28 -37.07 22.81
N ASP A 32 21.37 -36.32 22.75
CA ASP A 32 21.44 -34.94 23.20
C ASP A 32 20.35 -34.19 22.38
N ALA A 33 19.20 -33.99 23.01
CA ALA A 33 18.12 -33.22 22.38
C ALA A 33 18.67 -31.81 22.22
N GLY A 34 19.13 -31.50 21.01
CA GLY A 34 19.69 -30.20 20.69
C GLY A 34 18.83 -29.04 21.23
N PRO A 35 19.37 -27.86 21.36
CA PRO A 35 18.63 -26.73 21.92
C PRO A 35 17.30 -26.55 21.18
N LYS A 36 16.22 -26.35 21.95
CA LYS A 36 14.87 -26.16 21.37
C LYS A 36 14.88 -24.95 20.42
N PRO A 37 14.17 -25.03 19.29
CA PRO A 37 13.96 -23.87 18.43
C PRO A 37 13.42 -22.65 19.18
N VAL A 38 13.63 -21.49 18.60
CA VAL A 38 13.05 -20.23 19.08
C VAL A 38 11.80 -19.93 18.27
N ASP A 39 10.67 -19.75 18.95
CA ASP A 39 9.45 -19.28 18.33
C ASP A 39 9.45 -17.74 18.37
N VAL A 40 9.25 -17.08 17.23
CA VAL A 40 9.17 -15.63 17.05
C VAL A 40 7.91 -15.30 16.27
N THR A 41 7.18 -14.30 16.73
CA THR A 41 6.00 -13.78 16.05
C THR A 41 6.33 -12.40 15.48
N LEU A 42 6.05 -12.18 14.19
CA LEU A 42 6.04 -10.85 13.59
C LEU A 42 4.59 -10.43 13.42
N LEU A 43 4.26 -9.21 13.86
CA LEU A 43 2.97 -8.58 13.60
C LEU A 43 3.21 -7.53 12.52
N ALA A 44 2.68 -7.75 11.33
CA ALA A 44 2.98 -6.92 10.18
C ALA A 44 1.76 -6.09 9.74
N LEU A 45 2.05 -4.87 9.29
CA LEU A 45 1.13 -3.89 8.73
C LEU A 45 1.68 -3.39 7.39
N ASN A 46 0.87 -2.69 6.62
CA ASN A 46 1.25 -1.91 5.45
C ASN A 46 0.16 -0.89 5.14
N ASP A 47 0.49 0.16 4.36
CA ASP A 47 -0.46 1.11 3.78
C ASP A 47 -1.45 1.67 4.82
N PHE A 48 -0.92 2.17 5.94
CA PHE A 48 -1.76 2.70 7.01
C PHE A 48 -2.38 4.06 6.63
N HIS A 49 -1.65 4.90 5.88
CA HIS A 49 -2.11 6.17 5.32
C HIS A 49 -2.86 7.04 6.33
N GLY A 50 -2.29 7.26 7.49
CA GLY A 50 -2.85 8.21 8.45
C GLY A 50 -4.23 7.88 9.02
N HIS A 51 -4.77 6.69 8.79
CA HIS A 51 -6.12 6.31 9.23
C HIS A 51 -6.18 6.06 10.74
N LEU A 52 -6.12 7.15 11.52
CA LEU A 52 -6.29 7.12 12.98
C LEU A 52 -7.71 6.69 13.33
N GLU A 53 -8.70 7.30 12.70
CA GLU A 53 -10.11 6.92 12.85
C GLU A 53 -10.45 5.75 11.90
N PRO A 54 -11.50 5.00 12.18
CA PRO A 54 -11.97 3.96 11.29
C PRO A 54 -12.32 4.52 9.90
N PRO A 55 -11.83 3.92 8.80
CA PRO A 55 -12.19 4.38 7.47
C PRO A 55 -13.70 4.30 7.23
N GLY A 56 -14.25 5.25 6.47
CA GLY A 56 -15.67 5.31 6.10
C GLY A 56 -15.99 4.58 4.79
N GLY A 57 -17.25 4.60 4.39
CA GLY A 57 -17.74 4.10 3.12
C GLY A 57 -17.34 2.64 2.83
N SER A 58 -17.04 2.36 1.57
CA SER A 58 -16.62 1.02 1.09
C SER A 58 -15.29 0.56 1.68
N SER A 59 -14.47 1.49 2.19
CA SER A 59 -13.21 1.18 2.85
C SER A 59 -13.36 0.78 4.32
N GLY A 60 -14.53 0.95 4.92
CA GLY A 60 -14.77 0.72 6.35
C GLY A 60 -14.94 -0.75 6.77
N THR A 61 -14.87 -1.68 5.83
CA THR A 61 -15.11 -3.12 6.09
C THR A 61 -14.07 -4.02 5.47
N ILE A 62 -13.91 -5.21 6.05
CA ILE A 62 -13.23 -6.36 5.45
C ILE A 62 -14.22 -7.56 5.54
N GLU A 63 -14.51 -8.21 4.41
CA GLU A 63 -15.44 -9.35 4.36
C GLU A 63 -16.78 -9.04 5.09
N ASP A 64 -17.34 -7.84 4.83
CA ASP A 64 -18.57 -7.30 5.46
C ASP A 64 -18.47 -7.02 6.99
N GLN A 65 -17.29 -7.14 7.60
CA GLN A 65 -17.06 -6.81 8.98
C GLN A 65 -16.49 -5.39 9.12
N PRO A 66 -17.04 -4.52 9.98
CA PRO A 66 -16.44 -3.23 10.30
C PRO A 66 -15.02 -3.40 10.82
N ALA A 67 -14.06 -2.72 10.19
CA ALA A 67 -12.63 -2.91 10.45
C ALA A 67 -11.86 -1.58 10.48
N GLY A 68 -10.69 -1.60 11.15
CA GLY A 68 -9.76 -0.48 11.23
C GLY A 68 -10.10 0.53 12.33
N GLY A 69 -9.24 1.56 12.44
CA GLY A 69 -9.15 2.51 13.51
C GLY A 69 -8.00 2.17 14.47
N VAL A 70 -7.11 3.14 14.75
CA VAL A 70 -5.89 2.89 15.53
C VAL A 70 -6.14 2.46 16.96
N GLU A 71 -7.27 2.88 17.55
CA GLU A 71 -7.68 2.50 18.90
C GLU A 71 -7.92 0.98 19.01
N TYR A 72 -8.60 0.40 18.00
CA TYR A 72 -8.84 -1.03 17.89
C TYR A 72 -7.57 -1.78 17.46
N LEU A 73 -6.82 -1.24 16.52
CA LEU A 73 -5.53 -1.78 16.06
C LEU A 73 -4.55 -1.96 17.24
N ALA A 74 -4.43 -0.94 18.10
CA ALA A 74 -3.56 -0.99 19.27
C ALA A 74 -3.99 -2.07 20.26
N THR A 75 -5.29 -2.24 20.48
CA THR A 75 -5.85 -3.31 21.32
C THR A 75 -5.54 -4.68 20.75
N HIS A 76 -5.81 -4.92 19.45
CA HIS A 76 -5.50 -6.19 18.78
C HIS A 76 -4.01 -6.51 18.85
N LEU A 77 -3.12 -5.55 18.57
CA LEU A 77 -1.67 -5.72 18.68
C LEU A 77 -1.25 -6.08 20.12
N ALA A 78 -1.84 -5.45 21.14
CA ALA A 78 -1.55 -5.74 22.54
C ALA A 78 -2.00 -7.17 22.93
N GLU A 79 -3.16 -7.62 22.46
CA GLU A 79 -3.69 -8.96 22.71
C GLU A 79 -2.83 -10.03 22.02
N LEU A 80 -2.46 -9.85 20.74
CA LEU A 80 -1.57 -10.74 20.00
C LEU A 80 -0.19 -10.86 20.64
N ARG A 81 0.40 -9.73 21.06
CA ARG A 81 1.66 -9.74 21.82
C ARG A 81 1.56 -10.49 23.14
N LYS A 82 0.42 -10.41 23.81
CA LYS A 82 0.17 -11.15 25.06
C LYS A 82 0.03 -12.64 24.80
N ALA A 83 -0.64 -13.04 23.72
CA ALA A 83 -0.84 -14.44 23.34
C ALA A 83 0.51 -15.09 22.92
N SER A 84 1.33 -14.38 22.15
CA SER A 84 2.60 -14.86 21.58
C SER A 84 3.81 -14.80 22.51
N LYS A 85 3.68 -14.35 23.76
CA LYS A 85 4.79 -14.06 24.69
C LYS A 85 5.60 -12.82 24.29
N LYS A 86 5.28 -11.67 24.84
CA LYS A 86 5.84 -10.31 24.59
C LYS A 86 7.33 -10.19 24.23
N LYS A 87 8.18 -11.11 24.69
CA LYS A 87 9.63 -11.06 24.48
C LYS A 87 10.08 -11.56 23.10
N ASN A 88 9.20 -12.16 22.34
CA ASN A 88 9.50 -12.78 21.05
C ASN A 88 8.62 -12.19 19.94
N THR A 89 7.94 -11.09 20.20
CA THR A 89 7.07 -10.43 19.21
C THR A 89 7.73 -9.16 18.74
N ILE A 90 7.77 -8.95 17.43
CA ILE A 90 8.31 -7.77 16.76
C ILE A 90 7.19 -7.25 15.85
N THR A 91 6.91 -5.95 15.90
CA THR A 91 5.91 -5.33 15.03
C THR A 91 6.61 -4.58 13.91
N VAL A 92 6.20 -4.83 12.67
CA VAL A 92 6.84 -4.28 11.46
C VAL A 92 5.82 -3.71 10.51
N ALA A 93 6.26 -2.85 9.59
CA ALA A 93 5.42 -2.33 8.53
C ALA A 93 6.15 -2.23 7.20
N ALA A 94 5.39 -2.39 6.09
CA ALA A 94 5.92 -2.34 4.73
C ALA A 94 5.50 -1.05 4.00
N GLY A 95 5.83 0.12 4.59
CA GLY A 95 5.67 1.43 3.97
C GLY A 95 4.26 2.00 3.93
N ASP A 96 4.14 3.22 3.41
CA ASP A 96 2.93 4.03 3.31
C ASP A 96 2.18 4.12 4.65
N LEU A 97 2.91 4.42 5.71
CA LEU A 97 2.29 4.70 7.00
C LEU A 97 1.62 6.07 6.99
N ILE A 98 2.20 6.99 6.24
CA ILE A 98 1.81 8.39 6.09
C ILE A 98 1.59 8.71 4.61
N GLY A 99 1.12 9.93 4.35
CA GLY A 99 0.79 10.43 3.02
C GLY A 99 -0.56 9.94 2.50
N ALA A 100 -1.21 10.73 1.66
CA ALA A 100 -2.61 10.54 1.26
C ALA A 100 -3.54 10.34 2.47
N SER A 101 -3.20 10.93 3.58
CA SER A 101 -3.80 10.74 4.91
C SER A 101 -5.10 11.54 5.06
N PRO A 102 -6.06 11.05 5.88
CA PRO A 102 -7.19 11.87 6.33
C PRO A 102 -6.74 13.15 7.05
N LEU A 103 -7.60 14.17 7.04
CA LEU A 103 -7.29 15.51 7.53
C LEU A 103 -6.75 15.52 8.97
N LEU A 104 -7.25 14.65 9.84
CA LEU A 104 -6.79 14.53 11.23
C LEU A 104 -5.30 14.21 11.34
N SER A 105 -4.71 13.58 10.35
CA SER A 105 -3.26 13.31 10.29
C SER A 105 -2.53 14.32 9.41
N ALA A 106 -3.01 14.51 8.19
CA ALA A 106 -2.35 15.37 7.19
C ALA A 106 -2.23 16.85 7.62
N ALA A 107 -3.22 17.40 8.33
CA ALA A 107 -3.16 18.78 8.82
C ALA A 107 -2.02 19.04 9.83
N PHE A 108 -1.36 18.00 10.28
CA PHE A 108 -0.24 18.02 11.22
C PHE A 108 1.00 17.33 10.63
N HIS A 109 1.13 17.29 9.30
CA HIS A 109 2.25 16.61 8.61
C HIS A 109 2.44 15.16 9.08
N ASP A 110 1.34 14.45 9.29
CA ASP A 110 1.28 13.06 9.76
C ASP A 110 1.95 12.76 11.12
N GLU A 111 2.31 13.78 11.91
CA GLU A 111 2.83 13.61 13.28
C GLU A 111 1.91 12.73 14.16
N PRO A 112 0.56 12.90 14.14
CA PRO A 112 -0.34 12.07 14.95
C PRO A 112 -0.25 10.59 14.62
N THR A 113 -0.10 10.25 13.35
CA THR A 113 0.03 8.86 12.88
C THR A 113 1.30 8.21 13.40
N ILE A 114 2.41 8.90 13.32
CA ILE A 114 3.69 8.39 13.81
C ILE A 114 3.71 8.24 15.34
N GLU A 115 3.10 9.20 16.05
CA GLU A 115 2.92 9.07 17.52
C GLU A 115 2.03 7.87 17.86
N ALA A 116 0.92 7.67 17.14
CA ALA A 116 0.01 6.56 17.36
C ALA A 116 0.67 5.20 17.13
N LEU A 117 1.36 5.02 16.01
CA LEU A 117 2.06 3.77 15.69
C LEU A 117 3.26 3.52 16.63
N SER A 118 3.96 4.58 17.07
CA SER A 118 4.98 4.49 18.12
C SER A 118 4.39 4.00 19.44
N GLN A 119 3.25 4.57 19.87
CA GLN A 119 2.53 4.12 21.08
C GLN A 119 1.99 2.70 20.92
N ALA A 120 1.50 2.33 19.74
CA ALA A 120 1.08 0.97 19.43
C ALA A 120 2.25 -0.03 19.40
N GLY A 121 3.50 0.46 19.46
CA GLY A 121 4.73 -0.34 19.60
C GLY A 121 5.19 -0.96 18.29
N LEU A 122 5.19 -0.19 17.21
CA LEU A 122 5.91 -0.51 15.99
C LEU A 122 7.42 -0.51 16.28
N ASP A 123 8.18 -1.46 15.72
CA ASP A 123 9.63 -1.57 15.90
C ASP A 123 10.39 -1.10 14.65
N TYR A 124 9.95 -1.53 13.46
CA TYR A 124 10.59 -1.21 12.17
C TYR A 124 9.56 -1.00 11.08
N ALA A 125 9.82 -0.05 10.18
CA ALA A 125 9.06 0.14 8.96
C ALA A 125 10.00 0.32 7.76
N SER A 126 9.63 -0.17 6.57
CA SER A 126 10.21 0.39 5.35
C SER A 126 9.57 1.74 5.05
N VAL A 127 10.22 2.55 4.24
CA VAL A 127 9.55 3.64 3.55
C VAL A 127 8.70 3.08 2.39
N GLY A 128 7.55 3.69 2.09
CA GLY A 128 6.84 3.52 0.84
C GLY A 128 7.04 4.74 -0.07
N ASN A 129 6.23 4.88 -1.10
CA ASN A 129 6.30 6.05 -1.98
C ASN A 129 5.71 7.30 -1.31
N HIS A 130 4.68 7.16 -0.50
CA HIS A 130 4.02 8.29 0.16
C HIS A 130 4.82 8.89 1.33
N GLU A 131 5.81 8.20 1.87
CA GLU A 131 6.78 8.82 2.78
C GLU A 131 7.61 9.93 2.11
N PHE A 132 7.56 10.06 0.77
CA PHE A 132 8.25 11.10 0.01
C PHE A 132 7.33 12.22 -0.50
N ASP A 133 6.03 12.22 -0.20
CA ASP A 133 5.08 13.22 -0.70
C ASP A 133 5.50 14.65 -0.34
N GLU A 134 5.97 14.88 0.89
CA GLU A 134 6.48 16.18 1.37
C GLU A 134 8.02 16.29 1.27
N GLY A 135 8.68 15.33 0.64
CA GLY A 135 10.12 15.34 0.38
C GLY A 135 10.96 14.66 1.46
N SER A 136 12.24 14.45 1.08
CA SER A 136 13.19 13.72 1.94
C SER A 136 13.53 14.43 3.25
N ASP A 137 13.53 15.76 3.29
CA ASP A 137 13.81 16.53 4.50
C ASP A 137 12.67 16.36 5.52
N GLU A 138 11.42 16.30 5.05
CA GLU A 138 10.27 16.03 5.89
C GLU A 138 10.27 14.59 6.41
N LEU A 139 10.56 13.60 5.57
CA LEU A 139 10.74 12.22 6.02
C LEU A 139 11.80 12.10 7.12
N LEU A 140 12.93 12.82 7.00
CA LEU A 140 13.96 12.86 8.04
C LEU A 140 13.45 13.55 9.31
N ARG A 141 12.64 14.60 9.21
CA ARG A 141 11.97 15.24 10.34
C ARG A 141 11.00 14.27 11.04
N ILE A 142 10.19 13.56 10.28
CA ILE A 142 9.26 12.53 10.77
C ILE A 142 10.03 11.45 11.54
N GLN A 143 11.20 11.02 11.08
CA GLN A 143 12.03 10.06 11.83
C GLN A 143 12.65 10.68 13.09
N HIS A 144 13.17 11.90 13.02
CA HIS A 144 14.05 12.44 14.06
C HIS A 144 13.41 13.50 14.97
N GLY A 145 12.25 14.00 14.59
CA GLY A 145 11.51 15.03 15.33
C GLY A 145 11.92 16.46 15.00
N GLY A 146 11.23 17.37 15.62
CA GLY A 146 11.35 18.82 15.45
C GLY A 146 10.06 19.41 14.89
N CYS A 147 9.86 20.72 15.04
CA CYS A 147 8.73 21.41 14.44
C CYS A 147 8.92 21.56 12.94
N HIS A 148 7.83 21.53 12.17
CA HIS A 148 7.88 21.77 10.74
C HIS A 148 8.51 23.14 10.44
N PRO A 149 9.41 23.26 9.43
CA PRO A 149 10.22 24.46 9.24
C PRO A 149 9.40 25.69 8.81
N VAL A 150 8.23 25.49 8.19
CA VAL A 150 7.34 26.57 7.74
C VAL A 150 6.19 26.78 8.73
N ASP A 151 5.47 25.71 9.10
CA ASP A 151 4.23 25.79 9.87
C ASP A 151 4.47 25.72 11.39
N GLY A 152 5.69 25.42 11.81
CA GLY A 152 6.03 25.35 13.22
C GLY A 152 5.55 24.07 13.89
N CYS A 153 5.24 24.14 15.18
CA CYS A 153 4.71 23.01 15.94
C CYS A 153 3.18 23.08 15.90
N ALA A 154 2.55 22.28 15.08
CA ALA A 154 1.13 22.41 14.74
C ALA A 154 0.18 22.22 15.93
N ASP A 155 0.52 21.36 16.91
CA ASP A 155 -0.22 21.20 18.18
C ASP A 155 0.32 22.09 19.32
N GLY A 156 1.33 22.95 19.02
CA GLY A 156 1.99 23.83 19.98
C GLY A 156 3.11 23.19 20.79
N THR A 157 3.44 21.90 20.54
CA THR A 157 4.55 21.19 21.18
C THR A 157 5.56 20.68 20.14
N PRO A 158 6.86 20.62 20.43
CA PRO A 158 7.82 20.03 19.51
C PRO A 158 7.56 18.52 19.32
N TYR A 159 7.39 18.12 18.07
CA TYR A 159 7.26 16.72 17.68
C TYR A 159 8.54 15.94 18.04
N ARG A 160 8.40 14.73 18.57
CA ARG A 160 9.54 13.94 19.12
C ARG A 160 10.23 13.05 18.09
N GLY A 161 9.61 12.83 16.94
CA GLY A 161 10.04 11.82 15.97
C GLY A 161 9.47 10.44 16.27
N ALA A 162 9.71 9.51 15.35
CA ALA A 162 9.30 8.13 15.49
C ALA A 162 10.12 7.40 16.57
N ASP A 163 9.45 6.64 17.44
CA ASP A 163 10.12 5.72 18.38
C ASP A 163 10.57 4.42 17.68
N PHE A 164 10.03 4.12 16.51
CA PHE A 164 10.46 3.01 15.65
C PHE A 164 11.46 3.49 14.60
N GLN A 165 12.11 2.55 13.91
CA GLN A 165 13.11 2.88 12.91
C GLN A 165 12.55 2.69 11.48
N TYR A 166 12.55 3.74 10.68
CA TYR A 166 12.39 3.64 9.24
C TYR A 166 13.65 3.07 8.58
N LEU A 167 13.46 2.24 7.55
CA LEU A 167 14.50 1.58 6.77
C LEU A 167 14.31 1.90 5.28
N ALA A 168 15.39 2.27 4.57
CA ALA A 168 15.37 2.62 3.16
C ALA A 168 16.64 2.11 2.44
N ALA A 169 16.65 0.84 2.08
CA ALA A 169 17.84 0.18 1.53
C ALA A 169 18.12 0.56 0.07
N ASN A 170 17.09 0.91 -0.71
CA ASN A 170 17.20 1.21 -2.12
C ASN A 170 16.97 2.69 -2.49
N SER A 171 16.77 3.55 -1.50
CA SER A 171 16.63 5.01 -1.69
C SER A 171 17.95 5.70 -1.32
N PHE A 172 18.60 6.34 -2.29
CA PHE A 172 19.94 6.90 -2.12
C PHE A 172 19.94 8.40 -2.37
N VAL A 173 20.73 9.13 -1.58
CA VAL A 173 21.04 10.54 -1.86
C VAL A 173 21.98 10.61 -3.08
N SER A 174 21.51 11.22 -4.17
CA SER A 174 22.22 11.25 -5.47
C SER A 174 23.64 11.84 -5.39
N GLU A 175 23.85 12.85 -4.52
CA GLU A 175 25.14 13.53 -4.36
C GLU A 175 26.19 12.63 -3.70
N THR A 176 25.80 11.82 -2.73
CA THR A 176 26.71 11.02 -1.90
C THR A 176 26.73 9.54 -2.29
N GLY A 177 25.64 9.03 -2.88
CA GLY A 177 25.41 7.61 -3.13
C GLY A 177 25.18 6.79 -1.85
N GLU A 178 24.96 7.45 -0.70
CA GLU A 178 24.63 6.77 0.55
C GLU A 178 23.11 6.61 0.70
N PRO A 179 22.64 5.55 1.37
CA PRO A 179 21.21 5.40 1.68
C PRO A 179 20.71 6.60 2.49
N LEU A 180 19.48 7.05 2.18
CA LEU A 180 18.82 8.17 2.89
C LEU A 180 18.58 7.85 4.38
N LEU A 181 18.19 6.62 4.66
CA LEU A 181 17.93 6.08 5.99
C LEU A 181 18.68 4.74 6.13
N PRO A 182 18.82 4.17 7.35
CA PRO A 182 19.47 2.87 7.53
C PRO A 182 18.87 1.81 6.60
N PRO A 183 19.70 1.05 5.87
CA PRO A 183 19.20 0.07 4.90
C PRO A 183 18.58 -1.16 5.56
N TYR A 184 19.00 -1.50 6.76
CA TYR A 184 18.50 -2.66 7.52
C TYR A 184 18.68 -2.46 9.02
N ALA A 185 17.95 -3.27 9.79
CA ALA A 185 18.12 -3.41 11.24
C ALA A 185 18.38 -4.89 11.62
N ILE A 186 19.03 -5.11 12.78
CA ILE A 186 19.24 -6.45 13.34
C ILE A 186 18.58 -6.52 14.71
N HIS A 187 17.50 -7.28 14.83
CA HIS A 187 16.83 -7.57 16.09
C HIS A 187 17.36 -8.86 16.72
N ARG A 188 17.38 -8.92 18.06
CA ARG A 188 17.86 -10.10 18.80
C ARG A 188 16.77 -10.67 19.69
N VAL A 189 16.40 -11.92 19.44
CA VAL A 189 15.41 -12.64 20.24
C VAL A 189 16.04 -13.93 20.78
N GLN A 190 16.14 -14.07 22.09
CA GLN A 190 16.66 -15.28 22.77
C GLN A 190 17.99 -15.80 22.20
N GLY A 191 18.84 -14.92 21.68
CA GLY A 191 20.16 -15.24 21.15
C GLY A 191 20.22 -15.48 19.64
N VAL A 192 19.10 -15.60 18.95
CA VAL A 192 19.05 -15.56 17.47
C VAL A 192 19.00 -14.11 16.97
N LYS A 193 19.51 -13.89 15.77
CA LYS A 193 19.48 -12.59 15.09
C LYS A 193 18.50 -12.67 13.93
N ILE A 194 17.69 -11.62 13.78
CA ILE A 194 16.75 -11.45 12.67
C ILE A 194 17.12 -10.14 12.00
N GLY A 195 17.36 -10.16 10.69
CA GLY A 195 17.63 -8.99 9.86
C GLY A 195 16.35 -8.51 9.19
N PHE A 196 16.08 -7.21 9.26
CA PHE A 196 15.00 -6.54 8.55
C PHE A 196 15.62 -5.60 7.52
N ILE A 197 15.30 -5.78 6.24
CA ILE A 197 15.71 -4.92 5.13
C ILE A 197 14.47 -4.16 4.67
N GLY A 198 14.48 -2.81 4.68
CA GLY A 198 13.34 -2.01 4.22
C GLY A 198 13.59 -1.41 2.85
N MET A 199 12.59 -1.44 1.97
CA MET A 199 12.68 -0.91 0.60
C MET A 199 11.33 -0.37 0.13
N THR A 200 11.38 0.65 -0.72
CA THR A 200 10.25 1.08 -1.57
C THR A 200 10.44 0.55 -3.00
N LEU A 201 9.46 0.80 -3.86
CA LEU A 201 9.56 0.42 -5.28
C LEU A 201 10.59 1.27 -6.03
N GLU A 202 11.30 0.66 -6.99
CA GLU A 202 12.24 1.37 -7.89
C GLU A 202 11.52 2.50 -8.64
N GLY A 203 10.25 2.28 -9.03
CA GLY A 203 9.40 3.21 -9.76
C GLY A 203 8.85 4.39 -8.93
N THR A 204 9.28 4.60 -7.67
CA THR A 204 8.82 5.73 -6.83
C THR A 204 8.86 7.10 -7.55
N PRO A 205 9.88 7.44 -8.36
CA PRO A 205 9.89 8.73 -9.07
C PRO A 205 8.78 8.92 -10.11
N ASP A 206 8.17 7.84 -10.56
CA ASP A 206 7.09 7.88 -11.57
C ASP A 206 5.71 8.14 -10.94
N ILE A 207 5.61 8.02 -9.61
CA ILE A 207 4.33 8.07 -8.87
C ILE A 207 4.34 9.04 -7.68
N VAL A 208 5.41 9.81 -7.50
CA VAL A 208 5.53 10.89 -6.51
C VAL A 208 5.86 12.18 -7.23
N SER A 209 5.47 13.33 -6.66
CA SER A 209 5.82 14.61 -7.26
C SER A 209 7.33 14.75 -7.45
N PRO A 210 7.81 15.37 -8.55
CA PRO A 210 9.26 15.51 -8.79
C PRO A 210 10.00 16.22 -7.65
N GLU A 211 9.34 17.13 -6.96
CA GLU A 211 9.87 17.85 -5.79
C GLU A 211 10.10 16.90 -4.61
N GLY A 212 9.18 15.95 -4.38
CA GLY A 212 9.23 15.00 -3.27
C GLY A 212 10.42 14.04 -3.35
N VAL A 213 10.86 13.70 -4.56
CA VAL A 213 11.99 12.80 -4.83
C VAL A 213 13.25 13.51 -5.31
N ALA A 214 13.25 14.85 -5.28
CA ALA A 214 14.38 15.65 -5.75
C ALA A 214 15.69 15.26 -5.02
N GLY A 215 16.75 15.04 -5.79
CA GLY A 215 18.04 14.66 -5.23
C GLY A 215 18.15 13.21 -4.75
N LEU A 216 17.18 12.36 -5.03
CA LEU A 216 17.19 10.93 -4.72
C LEU A 216 17.34 10.07 -5.97
N THR A 217 17.79 8.84 -5.78
CA THR A 217 17.78 7.76 -6.77
C THR A 217 17.28 6.49 -6.11
N PHE A 218 16.52 5.70 -6.84
CA PHE A 218 15.93 4.44 -6.37
C PHE A 218 16.52 3.29 -7.17
N ALA A 219 16.90 2.21 -6.49
CA ALA A 219 17.56 1.08 -7.11
C ALA A 219 16.65 -0.16 -7.11
N ASP A 220 16.91 -1.08 -8.05
CA ASP A 220 16.22 -2.37 -8.18
C ASP A 220 16.15 -3.10 -6.83
N GLU A 221 14.96 -3.51 -6.44
CA GLU A 221 14.64 -4.09 -5.14
C GLU A 221 15.34 -5.44 -4.94
N ALA A 222 15.29 -6.31 -5.94
CA ALA A 222 15.87 -7.65 -5.82
C ALA A 222 17.39 -7.60 -5.72
N GLN A 223 18.06 -6.76 -6.50
CA GLN A 223 19.52 -6.58 -6.42
C GLN A 223 19.93 -6.01 -5.07
N THR A 224 19.15 -5.05 -4.57
CA THR A 224 19.37 -4.40 -3.27
C THR A 224 19.17 -5.38 -2.12
N ALA A 225 18.05 -6.11 -2.10
CA ALA A 225 17.78 -7.17 -1.12
C ALA A 225 18.92 -8.20 -1.08
N ASN A 226 19.35 -8.66 -2.26
CA ASN A 226 20.45 -9.63 -2.38
C ASN A 226 21.80 -9.09 -1.89
N ARG A 227 22.05 -7.79 -2.09
CA ARG A 227 23.26 -7.13 -1.56
C ARG A 227 23.27 -7.15 -0.04
N TYR A 228 22.20 -6.69 0.60
CA TYR A 228 22.12 -6.60 2.05
C TYR A 228 21.90 -7.95 2.73
N ALA A 229 21.25 -8.91 2.11
CA ALA A 229 21.18 -10.28 2.60
C ALA A 229 22.58 -10.90 2.72
N ARG A 230 23.43 -10.73 1.70
CA ARG A 230 24.84 -11.18 1.79
C ARG A 230 25.64 -10.46 2.88
N GLU A 231 25.34 -9.19 3.14
CA GLU A 231 25.99 -8.43 4.21
C GLU A 231 25.55 -8.91 5.59
N LEU A 232 24.25 -9.11 5.81
CA LEU A 232 23.67 -9.66 7.03
C LEU A 232 24.23 -11.06 7.34
N ARG A 233 24.31 -11.94 6.34
CA ARG A 233 24.90 -13.28 6.50
C ARG A 233 26.37 -13.22 6.90
N ARG A 234 27.16 -12.29 6.37
CA ARG A 234 28.56 -12.07 6.85
C ARG A 234 28.63 -11.66 8.31
N GLN A 235 27.57 -11.08 8.85
CA GLN A 235 27.44 -10.73 10.28
C GLN A 235 26.82 -11.86 11.12
N GLY A 236 26.56 -13.03 10.51
CA GLY A 236 25.95 -14.21 11.15
C GLY A 236 24.48 -13.98 11.46
N VAL A 237 23.75 -13.34 10.54
CA VAL A 237 22.30 -13.23 10.52
C VAL A 237 21.80 -14.17 9.43
N GLU A 238 21.08 -15.22 9.80
CA GLU A 238 20.55 -16.22 8.85
C GLU A 238 19.05 -16.06 8.64
N THR A 239 18.28 -15.57 9.62
CA THR A 239 16.86 -15.21 9.44
C THR A 239 16.77 -13.81 8.86
N ILE A 240 16.23 -13.66 7.64
CA ILE A 240 16.16 -12.39 6.93
C ILE A 240 14.71 -12.13 6.48
N VAL A 241 14.17 -11.00 6.89
CA VAL A 241 12.85 -10.48 6.53
C VAL A 241 13.03 -9.23 5.68
N VAL A 242 12.34 -9.15 4.56
CA VAL A 242 12.29 -7.96 3.73
C VAL A 242 10.94 -7.27 3.96
N LEU A 243 10.97 -5.98 4.25
CA LEU A 243 9.83 -5.09 4.28
C LEU A 243 9.86 -4.34 2.95
N LEU A 244 8.99 -4.73 2.04
CA LEU A 244 9.01 -4.26 0.64
C LEU A 244 7.74 -3.48 0.33
N HIS A 245 7.87 -2.21 0.05
CA HIS A 245 6.73 -1.44 -0.42
C HIS A 245 6.59 -1.58 -1.95
N GLU A 246 6.22 -2.75 -2.38
CA GLU A 246 5.77 -3.13 -3.72
C GLU A 246 4.96 -4.42 -3.59
N GLY A 247 3.89 -4.55 -4.37
CA GLY A 247 2.89 -5.56 -4.13
C GLY A 247 2.49 -6.40 -5.34
N GLY A 248 1.41 -7.12 -5.15
CA GLY A 248 0.78 -7.95 -6.16
C GLY A 248 -0.73 -8.02 -5.96
N ASN A 249 -1.36 -8.72 -6.89
CA ASN A 249 -2.80 -8.92 -6.92
C ASN A 249 -3.13 -10.40 -7.01
N GLN A 250 -4.18 -10.83 -6.31
CA GLN A 250 -4.78 -12.14 -6.54
C GLN A 250 -6.03 -12.03 -7.40
N ALA A 251 -6.30 -13.06 -8.22
CA ALA A 251 -7.45 -13.07 -9.12
C ALA A 251 -8.75 -13.40 -8.38
N GLY A 252 -9.85 -12.78 -8.81
CA GLY A 252 -11.20 -13.12 -8.39
C GLY A 252 -11.53 -12.79 -6.95
N ALA A 253 -12.42 -13.60 -6.33
CA ALA A 253 -12.87 -13.43 -4.97
C ALA A 253 -12.04 -14.26 -3.98
N GLY A 254 -10.70 -14.15 -4.02
CA GLY A 254 -9.84 -14.74 -3.00
C GLY A 254 -10.10 -14.07 -1.64
N GLY A 255 -10.15 -14.86 -0.55
CA GLY A 255 -10.23 -14.34 0.81
C GLY A 255 -8.91 -13.68 1.25
N ILE A 256 -8.94 -13.03 2.39
CA ILE A 256 -7.79 -12.27 2.92
C ILE A 256 -6.53 -13.12 3.18
N ASN A 257 -6.66 -14.45 3.24
CA ASN A 257 -5.60 -15.40 3.47
C ASN A 257 -5.27 -16.28 2.25
N ASP A 258 -5.93 -16.03 1.12
CA ASP A 258 -5.76 -16.83 -0.09
C ASP A 258 -4.57 -16.31 -0.94
N CYS A 259 -4.25 -17.10 -1.98
CA CYS A 259 -3.21 -16.81 -2.97
C CYS A 259 -3.66 -17.36 -4.34
N VAL A 260 -4.72 -16.77 -4.90
CA VAL A 260 -5.35 -17.27 -6.13
C VAL A 260 -4.75 -16.55 -7.34
N ASP A 261 -4.13 -17.31 -8.25
CA ASP A 261 -3.54 -16.78 -9.50
C ASP A 261 -2.75 -15.48 -9.27
N PHE A 262 -1.86 -15.52 -8.28
CA PHE A 262 -1.14 -14.35 -7.78
C PHE A 262 -0.16 -13.79 -8.82
N THR A 263 -0.28 -12.52 -9.11
CA THR A 263 0.50 -11.78 -10.12
C THR A 263 0.94 -10.42 -9.58
N GLY A 264 1.79 -9.73 -10.33
CA GLY A 264 2.24 -8.37 -10.03
C GLY A 264 3.76 -8.27 -9.86
N PRO A 265 4.30 -7.05 -9.73
CA PRO A 265 5.74 -6.79 -9.67
C PRO A 265 6.44 -7.57 -8.55
N VAL A 266 5.81 -7.70 -7.38
CA VAL A 266 6.38 -8.44 -6.24
C VAL A 266 6.77 -9.87 -6.61
N VAL A 267 6.02 -10.53 -7.51
CA VAL A 267 6.30 -11.92 -7.94
C VAL A 267 7.64 -12.00 -8.65
N ASP A 268 7.90 -11.09 -9.59
CA ASP A 268 9.16 -11.04 -10.34
C ASP A 268 10.32 -10.64 -9.44
N ILE A 269 10.12 -9.68 -8.54
CA ILE A 269 11.11 -9.24 -7.56
C ILE A 269 11.52 -10.41 -6.66
N VAL A 270 10.56 -11.11 -6.06
CA VAL A 270 10.80 -12.24 -5.15
C VAL A 270 11.45 -13.44 -5.86
N ASN A 271 11.10 -13.67 -7.13
CA ASN A 271 11.74 -14.71 -7.94
C ASN A 271 13.24 -14.44 -8.19
N ARG A 272 13.65 -13.17 -8.19
CA ARG A 272 15.06 -12.75 -8.33
C ARG A 272 15.80 -12.63 -7.00
N MET A 273 15.10 -12.73 -5.85
CA MET A 273 15.70 -12.66 -4.52
C MET A 273 16.49 -13.92 -4.17
N ASP A 274 17.60 -13.75 -3.42
CA ASP A 274 18.45 -14.83 -2.89
C ASP A 274 17.66 -15.75 -1.95
N GLN A 275 18.02 -17.05 -1.96
CA GLN A 275 17.35 -18.07 -1.14
C GLN A 275 17.60 -17.92 0.37
N SER A 276 18.48 -17.02 0.79
CA SER A 276 18.71 -16.69 2.21
C SER A 276 17.67 -15.70 2.78
N ILE A 277 16.76 -15.19 1.95
CA ILE A 277 15.63 -14.37 2.40
C ILE A 277 14.46 -15.31 2.67
N ASP A 278 13.84 -15.22 3.84
CA ASP A 278 12.81 -16.15 4.31
C ASP A 278 11.39 -15.62 4.13
N VAL A 279 11.19 -14.32 4.42
CA VAL A 279 9.88 -13.66 4.45
C VAL A 279 9.95 -12.31 3.74
N VAL A 280 8.90 -12.00 3.00
CA VAL A 280 8.64 -10.67 2.41
C VAL A 280 7.30 -10.18 2.93
N VAL A 281 7.30 -9.10 3.69
CA VAL A 281 6.10 -8.32 4.01
C VAL A 281 5.99 -7.24 2.94
N SER A 282 4.89 -7.21 2.22
CA SER A 282 4.69 -6.34 1.06
C SER A 282 3.54 -5.34 1.27
N GLY A 283 3.45 -4.32 0.42
CA GLY A 283 2.47 -3.25 0.50
C GLY A 283 2.07 -2.70 -0.87
N HIS A 284 1.76 -1.40 -0.95
CA HIS A 284 1.51 -0.60 -2.15
C HIS A 284 0.19 -0.92 -2.89
N THR A 285 -0.13 -2.17 -3.13
CA THR A 285 -1.34 -2.55 -3.89
C THR A 285 -2.62 -2.60 -3.06
N HIS A 286 -2.55 -2.36 -1.77
CA HIS A 286 -3.69 -2.42 -0.82
C HIS A 286 -4.42 -3.77 -0.83
N GLN A 287 -3.77 -4.83 -1.31
CA GLN A 287 -4.34 -6.18 -1.36
C GLN A 287 -4.05 -6.97 -0.09
N ALA A 288 -4.88 -7.97 0.20
CA ALA A 288 -4.63 -8.93 1.28
C ALA A 288 -4.30 -10.29 0.66
N TYR A 289 -3.21 -10.90 1.09
CA TYR A 289 -2.82 -12.24 0.66
C TYR A 289 -1.76 -12.87 1.55
N ASN A 290 -1.69 -14.21 1.53
CA ASN A 290 -0.61 -14.99 2.12
C ASN A 290 -0.14 -16.03 1.08
N CYS A 291 0.96 -15.73 0.41
CA CYS A 291 1.48 -16.51 -0.71
C CYS A 291 2.82 -17.18 -0.38
N GLU A 292 3.15 -18.24 -1.10
CA GLU A 292 4.49 -18.79 -1.18
C GLU A 292 5.04 -18.57 -2.60
N VAL A 293 6.06 -17.73 -2.74
CA VAL A 293 6.73 -17.44 -4.01
C VAL A 293 8.21 -17.77 -3.87
N ASN A 294 8.74 -18.63 -4.73
CA ASN A 294 10.15 -19.02 -4.75
C ASN A 294 10.67 -19.49 -3.36
N ASN A 295 9.89 -20.30 -2.65
CA ASN A 295 10.12 -20.80 -1.28
C ASN A 295 10.24 -19.67 -0.21
N LYS A 296 9.63 -18.53 -0.44
CA LYS A 296 9.54 -17.41 0.52
C LYS A 296 8.08 -17.17 0.85
N LEU A 297 7.80 -16.90 2.11
CA LEU A 297 6.48 -16.41 2.54
C LEU A 297 6.35 -14.96 2.10
N VAL A 298 5.29 -14.62 1.35
CA VAL A 298 4.99 -13.28 0.86
C VAL A 298 3.61 -12.88 1.36
N THR A 299 3.51 -11.80 2.12
CA THR A 299 2.27 -11.41 2.79
C THR A 299 1.93 -9.96 2.56
N SER A 300 0.64 -9.60 2.61
CA SER A 300 0.17 -8.23 2.66
C SER A 300 -1.12 -8.13 3.48
N ALA A 301 -1.28 -7.05 4.22
CA ALA A 301 -2.35 -6.81 5.18
C ALA A 301 -3.40 -5.79 4.70
N SER A 302 -3.69 -5.75 3.40
CA SER A 302 -4.61 -4.75 2.81
C SER A 302 -4.11 -3.31 3.06
N SER A 303 -4.92 -2.46 3.69
CA SER A 303 -4.58 -1.06 3.99
C SER A 303 -5.37 -0.53 5.17
N TYR A 304 -5.01 0.70 5.63
CA TYR A 304 -5.76 1.52 6.60
C TYR A 304 -5.87 0.88 7.98
N GLY A 305 -4.90 0.03 8.34
CA GLY A 305 -4.91 -0.64 9.64
C GLY A 305 -6.07 -1.61 9.86
N ARG A 306 -6.73 -2.08 8.78
CA ARG A 306 -7.88 -3.00 8.83
C ARG A 306 -7.50 -4.45 9.08
N LEU A 307 -6.26 -4.83 8.76
CA LEU A 307 -5.70 -6.15 8.99
C LEU A 307 -4.37 -6.06 9.75
N ILE A 308 -4.05 -7.13 10.44
CA ILE A 308 -2.71 -7.45 10.96
C ILE A 308 -2.33 -8.80 10.39
N THR A 309 -1.15 -8.92 9.77
CA THR A 309 -0.60 -10.23 9.45
C THR A 309 0.17 -10.77 10.65
N ASP A 310 -0.28 -11.87 11.23
CA ASP A 310 0.40 -12.61 12.29
C ASP A 310 1.31 -13.66 11.64
N ILE A 311 2.62 -13.47 11.72
CA ILE A 311 3.63 -14.33 11.10
C ILE A 311 4.38 -15.08 12.18
N ASP A 312 4.21 -16.40 12.22
CA ASP A 312 4.91 -17.29 13.13
C ASP A 312 6.16 -17.87 12.48
N LEU A 313 7.33 -17.57 13.06
CA LEU A 313 8.63 -18.09 12.69
C LEU A 313 9.13 -19.10 13.73
N LYS A 314 9.55 -20.26 13.26
CA LYS A 314 10.28 -21.25 14.05
C LYS A 314 11.72 -21.27 13.60
N ILE A 315 12.65 -20.82 14.46
CA ILE A 315 14.05 -20.60 14.11
C ILE A 315 14.94 -21.63 14.83
N ASP A 316 15.84 -22.28 14.10
CA ASP A 316 16.87 -23.14 14.73
C ASP A 316 17.84 -22.28 15.55
N ARG A 317 17.95 -22.61 16.84
CA ARG A 317 18.78 -21.81 17.76
C ARG A 317 20.28 -21.88 17.46
N ARG A 318 20.74 -22.92 16.75
CA ARG A 318 22.16 -23.15 16.48
C ARG A 318 22.61 -22.50 15.19
N SER A 319 21.86 -22.72 14.13
CA SER A 319 22.16 -22.17 12.80
C SER A 319 21.62 -20.75 12.64
N GLY A 320 20.47 -20.44 13.22
CA GLY A 320 19.72 -19.20 12.98
C GLY A 320 18.78 -19.29 11.80
N ASP A 321 18.69 -20.46 11.13
CA ASP A 321 17.83 -20.67 9.96
C ASP A 321 16.36 -20.79 10.36
N VAL A 322 15.45 -20.33 9.48
CA VAL A 322 14.01 -20.52 9.61
C VAL A 322 13.64 -21.96 9.26
N LEU A 323 13.14 -22.71 10.25
CA LEU A 323 12.63 -24.08 10.07
C LEU A 323 11.21 -24.11 9.51
N ARG A 324 10.43 -23.07 9.80
CA ARG A 324 9.04 -22.90 9.37
C ARG A 324 8.66 -21.43 9.48
N ALA A 325 7.96 -20.93 8.47
CA ALA A 325 7.23 -19.67 8.49
C ALA A 325 5.77 -19.93 8.11
N THR A 326 4.83 -19.31 8.82
CA THR A 326 3.40 -19.33 8.47
C THR A 326 2.81 -17.97 8.78
N ALA A 327 1.78 -17.56 8.04
CA ALA A 327 1.11 -16.28 8.24
C ALA A 327 -0.40 -16.45 8.23
N GLU A 328 -1.08 -15.55 8.94
CA GLU A 328 -2.52 -15.39 8.94
C GLU A 328 -2.86 -13.89 9.01
N ASN A 329 -3.69 -13.40 8.08
CA ASN A 329 -4.27 -12.08 8.14
C ASN A 329 -5.49 -12.09 9.08
N LEU A 330 -5.47 -11.24 10.06
CA LEU A 330 -6.49 -11.09 11.09
C LEU A 330 -7.20 -9.75 10.94
N VAL A 331 -8.54 -9.76 10.94
CA VAL A 331 -9.32 -8.53 10.84
C VAL A 331 -9.22 -7.75 12.14
N VAL A 332 -8.89 -6.47 12.04
CA VAL A 332 -8.94 -5.51 13.15
C VAL A 332 -10.40 -5.10 13.35
N THR A 333 -11.14 -5.96 14.02
CA THR A 333 -12.58 -5.76 14.29
C THR A 333 -12.80 -4.69 15.36
N ARG A 334 -14.00 -4.08 15.34
CA ARG A 334 -14.38 -3.01 16.28
C ARG A 334 -15.20 -3.52 17.47
N ASP A 335 -15.20 -4.82 17.73
CA ASP A 335 -15.89 -5.46 18.86
C ASP A 335 -15.00 -5.64 20.10
N VAL A 336 -13.78 -5.09 20.08
CA VAL A 336 -12.86 -4.99 21.21
C VAL A 336 -12.93 -3.60 21.86
N ALA A 337 -12.35 -3.45 23.04
CA ALA A 337 -12.27 -2.13 23.68
C ALA A 337 -11.26 -1.23 22.95
N GLU A 338 -11.59 0.04 22.82
CA GLU A 338 -10.68 1.08 22.33
C GLU A 338 -9.48 1.22 23.29
N ASP A 339 -8.29 1.44 22.73
CA ASP A 339 -7.11 1.74 23.53
C ASP A 339 -7.18 3.19 24.03
N PRO A 340 -7.22 3.45 25.34
CA PRO A 340 -7.45 4.79 25.88
C PRO A 340 -6.28 5.77 25.62
N ALA A 341 -5.07 5.28 25.32
CA ALA A 341 -3.96 6.16 24.97
C ALA A 341 -4.11 6.67 23.54
N GLN A 342 -4.62 5.84 22.65
CA GLN A 342 -4.95 6.22 21.28
C GLN A 342 -6.14 7.20 21.25
N THR A 343 -7.21 6.93 22.02
CA THR A 343 -8.35 7.87 22.17
C THR A 343 -7.86 9.24 22.63
N ALA A 344 -7.01 9.29 23.65
CA ALA A 344 -6.48 10.56 24.17
C ALA A 344 -5.59 11.30 23.15
N LEU A 345 -4.91 10.57 22.26
CA LEU A 345 -4.13 11.15 21.17
C LEU A 345 -5.07 11.76 20.11
N ILE A 346 -6.06 11.03 19.66
CA ILE A 346 -7.07 11.48 18.70
C ILE A 346 -7.78 12.73 19.23
N ASP A 347 -8.33 12.68 20.46
CA ASP A 347 -9.02 13.82 21.10
C ASP A 347 -8.15 15.08 21.15
N ARG A 348 -6.84 14.94 21.40
CA ARG A 348 -5.91 16.06 21.42
C ARG A 348 -5.84 16.77 20.07
N TYR A 349 -5.64 16.02 18.99
CA TYR A 349 -5.53 16.58 17.65
C TYR A 349 -6.89 17.07 17.11
N GLN A 350 -7.98 16.35 17.36
CA GLN A 350 -9.34 16.81 17.05
C GLN A 350 -9.69 18.13 17.73
N THR A 351 -9.23 18.37 18.96
CA THR A 351 -9.46 19.64 19.67
C THR A 351 -8.84 20.82 18.92
N VAL A 352 -7.67 20.62 18.31
CA VAL A 352 -6.99 21.67 17.51
C VAL A 352 -7.68 21.85 16.16
N LEU A 353 -8.07 20.75 15.51
CA LEU A 353 -8.59 20.73 14.14
C LEU A 353 -10.08 21.11 14.05
N GLY A 354 -10.87 20.80 15.09
CA GLY A 354 -12.33 20.76 15.06
C GLY A 354 -13.08 21.92 14.39
N PRO A 355 -12.67 23.20 14.55
CA PRO A 355 -13.37 24.30 13.89
C PRO A 355 -13.27 24.30 12.36
N VAL A 356 -12.27 23.66 11.78
CA VAL A 356 -12.02 23.60 10.33
C VAL A 356 -12.61 22.35 9.73
N ALA A 357 -12.38 21.21 10.34
CA ALA A 357 -12.81 19.89 9.87
C ALA A 357 -14.32 19.78 9.65
N GLY A 358 -15.10 20.17 10.65
CA GLY A 358 -16.55 20.07 10.63
C GLY A 358 -17.28 21.16 9.83
N ARG A 359 -16.56 22.02 9.10
CA ARG A 359 -17.20 23.06 8.27
C ARG A 359 -17.92 22.40 7.09
N GLU A 360 -19.24 22.56 7.01
CA GLU A 360 -20.03 22.08 5.86
C GLU A 360 -19.64 22.84 4.59
N VAL A 361 -19.35 22.12 3.52
CA VAL A 361 -18.92 22.65 2.22
C VAL A 361 -19.93 22.36 1.10
N GLY A 362 -20.94 21.55 1.36
CA GLY A 362 -22.01 21.23 0.42
C GLY A 362 -22.88 20.08 0.89
N GLU A 363 -23.73 19.57 0.02
CA GLU A 363 -24.63 18.43 0.26
C GLU A 363 -24.69 17.55 -0.98
N THR A 364 -24.71 16.23 -0.79
CA THR A 364 -24.95 15.24 -1.87
C THR A 364 -26.35 14.66 -1.73
N THR A 365 -27.04 14.41 -2.85
CA THR A 365 -28.37 13.76 -2.84
C THR A 365 -28.32 12.27 -2.57
N GLU A 366 -27.17 11.65 -2.79
CA GLU A 366 -26.90 10.22 -2.66
C GLU A 366 -25.39 10.01 -2.44
N ALA A 367 -24.98 8.82 -2.03
CA ALA A 367 -23.58 8.48 -1.95
C ALA A 367 -22.93 8.53 -3.34
N ILE A 368 -21.82 9.24 -3.48
CA ILE A 368 -21.05 9.35 -4.72
C ILE A 368 -19.74 8.59 -4.54
N THR A 369 -19.62 7.45 -5.23
CA THR A 369 -18.51 6.54 -4.97
C THR A 369 -17.37 6.69 -5.97
N ARG A 370 -16.16 6.33 -5.54
CA ARG A 370 -14.96 6.19 -6.40
C ARG A 370 -14.92 4.85 -7.15
N THR A 371 -15.93 4.00 -6.98
CA THR A 371 -15.97 2.69 -7.61
C THR A 371 -16.05 2.85 -9.12
N GLN A 372 -15.05 2.33 -9.82
CA GLN A 372 -14.99 2.33 -11.28
C GLN A 372 -15.93 1.27 -11.86
N GLU A 373 -16.64 1.62 -12.93
CA GLU A 373 -17.33 0.62 -13.73
C GLU A 373 -16.35 -0.26 -14.51
N THR A 374 -16.83 -1.40 -15.00
CA THR A 374 -16.05 -2.21 -15.95
C THR A 374 -16.33 -1.73 -17.35
N LEU A 375 -15.34 -1.19 -18.03
CA LEU A 375 -15.47 -0.70 -19.39
C LEU A 375 -15.51 -1.86 -20.41
N PHE A 376 -14.56 -2.79 -20.30
CA PHE A 376 -14.56 -4.07 -21.02
C PHE A 376 -13.54 -5.04 -20.39
N ASP A 377 -13.78 -6.33 -20.48
CA ASP A 377 -12.95 -7.38 -19.87
C ASP A 377 -12.60 -7.06 -18.39
N THR A 378 -11.34 -6.77 -18.10
CA THR A 378 -10.84 -6.34 -16.79
C THR A 378 -10.52 -4.85 -16.71
N VAL A 379 -10.66 -4.12 -17.83
CA VAL A 379 -10.36 -2.69 -17.89
C VAL A 379 -11.42 -1.90 -17.13
N ARG A 380 -10.96 -1.12 -16.15
CA ARG A 380 -11.80 -0.22 -15.38
C ARG A 380 -11.97 1.09 -16.14
N GLY A 381 -13.16 1.68 -16.05
CA GLY A 381 -13.54 2.92 -16.71
C GLY A 381 -13.81 4.07 -15.73
N GLU A 382 -14.89 4.76 -15.97
CA GLU A 382 -15.31 5.92 -15.18
C GLU A 382 -15.70 5.55 -13.75
N SER A 383 -15.63 6.54 -12.83
CA SER A 383 -16.32 6.48 -11.53
C SER A 383 -17.15 7.75 -11.34
N PRO A 384 -18.28 7.68 -10.63
CA PRO A 384 -19.11 8.87 -10.41
C PRO A 384 -18.33 10.00 -9.71
N LEU A 385 -17.53 9.68 -8.70
CA LEU A 385 -16.76 10.68 -7.95
C LEU A 385 -15.59 11.23 -8.76
N GLY A 386 -14.92 10.38 -9.53
CA GLY A 386 -13.84 10.83 -10.43
C GLY A 386 -14.35 11.80 -11.49
N ASN A 387 -15.51 11.52 -12.08
CA ASN A 387 -16.16 12.41 -13.04
C ASN A 387 -16.56 13.75 -12.39
N LEU A 388 -17.09 13.71 -11.16
CA LEU A 388 -17.44 14.92 -10.42
C LEU A 388 -16.23 15.80 -10.15
N ILE A 389 -15.10 15.20 -9.76
CA ILE A 389 -13.84 15.91 -9.52
C ILE A 389 -13.32 16.53 -10.81
N ALA A 390 -13.35 15.81 -11.93
CA ALA A 390 -12.95 16.35 -13.23
C ALA A 390 -13.85 17.53 -13.65
N ASP A 391 -15.16 17.47 -13.34
CA ASP A 391 -16.07 18.60 -13.55
C ASP A 391 -15.71 19.81 -12.68
N ALA A 392 -15.36 19.58 -11.42
CA ALA A 392 -14.92 20.63 -10.51
C ALA A 392 -13.62 21.29 -10.98
N GLN A 393 -12.65 20.50 -11.46
CA GLN A 393 -11.39 21.01 -12.02
C GLN A 393 -11.62 21.84 -13.28
N LEU A 394 -12.48 21.38 -14.19
CA LEU A 394 -12.86 22.15 -15.38
C LEU A 394 -13.53 23.47 -14.97
N ARG A 395 -14.52 23.40 -14.08
CA ARG A 395 -15.25 24.58 -13.59
C ARG A 395 -14.33 25.65 -13.00
N ALA A 396 -13.27 25.20 -12.31
CA ALA A 396 -12.28 26.08 -11.71
C ALA A 396 -11.35 26.79 -12.72
N THR A 397 -11.25 26.27 -13.96
CA THR A 397 -10.26 26.72 -14.94
C THR A 397 -10.86 27.15 -16.27
N GLU A 398 -12.13 26.84 -16.56
CA GLU A 398 -12.80 27.20 -17.83
C GLU A 398 -12.92 28.72 -18.04
N GLY A 399 -13.08 29.52 -16.96
CA GLY A 399 -13.28 30.96 -17.03
C GLY A 399 -11.99 31.76 -17.16
N ASP A 400 -11.05 31.53 -16.26
CA ASP A 400 -9.84 32.35 -16.12
C ASP A 400 -8.65 31.82 -16.93
N GLN A 401 -8.67 30.53 -17.28
CA GLN A 401 -7.59 29.85 -17.99
C GLN A 401 -8.02 29.25 -19.34
N ASP A 402 -9.28 29.49 -19.77
CA ASP A 402 -9.82 29.03 -21.05
C ASP A 402 -9.77 27.51 -21.27
N ALA A 403 -9.80 26.71 -20.19
CA ALA A 403 -9.80 25.24 -20.30
C ALA A 403 -11.11 24.74 -20.93
N VAL A 404 -11.01 23.76 -21.83
CA VAL A 404 -12.16 23.16 -22.52
C VAL A 404 -12.47 21.74 -22.02
N ALA A 405 -11.54 21.13 -21.31
CA ALA A 405 -11.65 19.78 -20.75
C ALA A 405 -10.76 19.65 -19.50
N ALA A 406 -11.09 18.70 -18.64
CA ALA A 406 -10.24 18.28 -17.54
C ALA A 406 -10.19 16.76 -17.43
N PHE A 407 -9.07 16.25 -16.90
CA PHE A 407 -8.84 14.82 -16.66
C PHE A 407 -8.28 14.59 -15.28
N MET A 408 -8.88 13.64 -14.54
CA MET A 408 -8.46 13.25 -13.20
C MET A 408 -7.97 11.80 -13.17
N ASN A 409 -6.87 11.53 -12.49
CA ASN A 409 -6.35 10.18 -12.32
C ASN A 409 -7.05 9.41 -11.19
N PRO A 410 -7.25 8.09 -11.35
CA PRO A 410 -7.91 7.26 -10.33
C PRO A 410 -7.20 7.29 -8.96
N GLY A 411 -5.87 7.30 -8.96
CA GLY A 411 -5.05 7.35 -7.74
C GLY A 411 -5.27 8.60 -6.88
N GLY A 412 -5.72 9.68 -7.49
CA GLY A 412 -6.01 10.94 -6.81
C GLY A 412 -7.38 11.01 -6.12
N VAL A 413 -8.20 9.93 -6.14
CA VAL A 413 -9.52 9.85 -5.49
C VAL A 413 -9.47 8.81 -4.37
N ARG A 414 -9.41 9.24 -3.12
CA ARG A 414 -9.01 8.37 -1.98
C ARG A 414 -10.17 7.85 -1.13
N ALA A 415 -11.32 8.50 -1.11
CA ALA A 415 -12.51 8.09 -0.34
C ALA A 415 -13.78 8.29 -1.16
N ASP A 416 -14.91 7.73 -0.70
CA ASP A 416 -16.25 7.99 -1.22
C ASP A 416 -16.83 9.23 -0.50
N LEU A 417 -17.85 9.87 -1.09
CA LEU A 417 -18.72 10.83 -0.41
C LEU A 417 -20.03 10.16 -0.02
N ASP A 418 -20.40 10.27 1.25
CA ASP A 418 -21.67 9.77 1.74
C ASP A 418 -22.84 10.69 1.31
N ALA A 419 -24.09 10.19 1.44
CA ALA A 419 -25.28 10.98 1.16
C ALA A 419 -25.54 12.00 2.28
N GLY A 420 -25.86 13.22 1.94
CA GLY A 420 -26.18 14.30 2.88
C GLY A 420 -25.15 15.42 2.94
N PRO A 421 -25.04 16.13 4.07
CA PRO A 421 -24.04 17.19 4.23
C PRO A 421 -22.63 16.67 4.04
N VAL A 422 -21.80 17.41 3.31
CA VAL A 422 -20.37 17.15 3.10
C VAL A 422 -19.56 18.15 3.91
N THR A 423 -18.67 17.65 4.76
CA THR A 423 -17.75 18.47 5.55
C THR A 423 -16.44 18.72 4.78
N TYR A 424 -15.68 19.73 5.21
CA TYR A 424 -14.36 19.99 4.66
C TYR A 424 -13.41 18.78 4.83
N GLU A 425 -13.50 18.09 5.96
CA GLU A 425 -12.73 16.88 6.25
C GLU A 425 -13.04 15.73 5.27
N GLU A 426 -14.32 15.52 4.95
CA GLU A 426 -14.72 14.53 3.95
C GLU A 426 -14.19 14.88 2.56
N ALA A 427 -14.31 16.14 2.14
CA ALA A 427 -13.76 16.62 0.86
C ALA A 427 -12.23 16.47 0.82
N PHE A 428 -11.54 16.79 1.91
CA PHE A 428 -10.10 16.59 2.05
C PHE A 428 -9.72 15.11 1.95
N THR A 429 -10.46 14.24 2.62
CA THR A 429 -10.20 12.78 2.58
C THR A 429 -10.37 12.21 1.17
N VAL A 430 -11.21 12.82 0.35
CA VAL A 430 -11.38 12.46 -1.07
C VAL A 430 -10.15 12.87 -1.90
N GLN A 431 -9.62 14.09 -1.71
CA GLN A 431 -8.47 14.64 -2.44
C GLN A 431 -7.40 15.19 -1.46
N PRO A 432 -6.62 14.31 -0.80
CA PRO A 432 -5.73 14.73 0.29
C PRO A 432 -4.34 15.24 -0.16
N PHE A 433 -4.04 15.23 -1.47
CA PHE A 433 -2.69 15.52 -1.97
C PHE A 433 -2.37 17.01 -2.11
N THR A 434 -3.38 17.89 -2.00
CA THR A 434 -3.21 19.34 -2.19
C THR A 434 -2.49 19.72 -3.49
N ASN A 435 -2.76 18.98 -4.58
CA ASN A 435 -2.18 19.27 -5.88
C ASN A 435 -2.67 20.61 -6.42
N ASN A 436 -1.80 21.34 -7.12
CA ASN A 436 -2.25 22.48 -7.91
C ASN A 436 -2.91 22.00 -9.21
N LEU A 437 -3.96 22.66 -9.64
CA LEU A 437 -4.47 22.51 -10.99
C LEU A 437 -3.49 23.14 -11.99
N VAL A 438 -3.24 22.46 -13.08
CA VAL A 438 -2.37 22.91 -14.18
C VAL A 438 -3.18 22.85 -15.47
N THR A 439 -3.31 23.99 -16.16
CA THR A 439 -3.81 24.00 -17.54
C THR A 439 -2.62 24.05 -18.49
N LEU A 440 -2.73 23.30 -19.57
CA LEU A 440 -1.71 23.26 -20.62
C LEU A 440 -2.34 23.04 -21.98
N ASP A 441 -1.63 23.46 -23.04
CA ASP A 441 -2.07 23.30 -24.41
C ASP A 441 -1.52 21.99 -24.95
N LEU A 442 -2.45 21.12 -25.44
CA LEU A 442 -2.13 19.88 -26.15
C LEU A 442 -2.67 19.92 -27.57
N THR A 443 -1.95 19.32 -28.52
CA THR A 443 -2.50 19.05 -29.85
C THR A 443 -3.52 17.92 -29.78
N GLY A 444 -4.43 17.84 -30.77
CA GLY A 444 -5.35 16.70 -30.85
C GLY A 444 -4.62 15.36 -30.97
N GLU A 445 -3.45 15.31 -31.62
CA GLU A 445 -2.60 14.11 -31.69
C GLU A 445 -2.10 13.72 -30.28
N GLN A 446 -1.66 14.68 -29.47
CA GLN A 446 -1.25 14.44 -28.08
C GLN A 446 -2.41 14.01 -27.20
N LEU A 447 -3.63 14.54 -27.43
CA LEU A 447 -4.83 14.10 -26.71
C LEU A 447 -5.20 12.65 -27.04
N TYR A 448 -5.11 12.22 -28.30
CA TYR A 448 -5.29 10.80 -28.64
C TYR A 448 -4.20 9.94 -28.00
N CYS A 449 -2.95 10.39 -27.98
CA CYS A 449 -1.86 9.71 -27.26
C CYS A 449 -2.15 9.58 -25.77
N LEU A 450 -2.61 10.66 -25.10
CA LEU A 450 -3.00 10.64 -23.69
C LEU A 450 -4.01 9.54 -23.40
N LEU A 451 -5.04 9.43 -24.26
CA LEU A 451 -6.09 8.42 -24.10
C LEU A 451 -5.61 6.99 -24.47
N GLU A 452 -4.60 6.82 -25.29
CA GLU A 452 -3.99 5.50 -25.54
C GLU A 452 -3.05 5.08 -24.40
N GLN A 453 -2.32 6.02 -23.79
CA GLN A 453 -1.45 5.75 -22.63
C GLN A 453 -2.18 5.13 -21.45
N GLN A 454 -3.45 5.47 -21.23
CA GLN A 454 -4.26 4.90 -20.15
C GLN A 454 -4.43 3.37 -20.23
N PHE A 455 -4.31 2.77 -21.41
CA PHE A 455 -4.36 1.31 -21.58
C PHE A 455 -2.98 0.65 -21.40
N VAL A 456 -1.90 1.40 -21.53
CA VAL A 456 -0.54 0.95 -21.24
C VAL A 456 -0.31 0.95 -19.72
N THR A 457 -0.77 2.00 -19.06
CA THR A 457 -0.64 2.18 -17.61
C THR A 457 -1.72 1.43 -16.81
N GLU A 458 -2.73 0.88 -17.49
CA GLU A 458 -3.94 0.28 -16.89
C GLU A 458 -4.70 1.24 -15.95
N ARG A 459 -4.59 2.56 -16.21
CA ARG A 459 -5.24 3.63 -15.45
C ARG A 459 -6.06 4.52 -16.37
N VAL A 460 -7.38 4.29 -16.42
CA VAL A 460 -8.30 5.12 -17.22
C VAL A 460 -8.58 6.41 -16.47
N LEU A 461 -8.27 7.54 -17.11
CA LEU A 461 -8.52 8.88 -16.58
C LEU A 461 -10.03 9.16 -16.54
N TYR A 462 -10.47 9.86 -15.49
CA TYR A 462 -11.84 10.37 -15.39
C TYR A 462 -11.97 11.69 -16.16
N PRO A 463 -12.77 11.73 -17.22
CA PRO A 463 -12.91 12.93 -18.03
C PRO A 463 -13.99 13.86 -17.45
N SER A 464 -13.88 15.19 -17.69
CA SER A 464 -14.95 16.15 -17.39
C SER A 464 -16.16 15.98 -18.33
N ALA A 465 -17.31 16.57 -17.96
CA ALA A 465 -18.57 16.46 -18.69
C ALA A 465 -18.49 16.95 -20.15
N THR A 466 -17.50 17.75 -20.50
CA THR A 466 -17.28 18.21 -21.88
C THR A 466 -16.62 17.16 -22.77
N VAL A 467 -16.01 16.14 -22.20
CA VAL A 467 -15.24 15.12 -22.92
C VAL A 467 -16.13 13.93 -23.27
N GLY A 468 -16.07 13.47 -24.52
CA GLY A 468 -16.67 12.20 -24.94
C GLY A 468 -15.78 11.47 -25.92
N TYR A 469 -15.60 10.14 -25.77
CA TYR A 469 -14.86 9.34 -26.73
C TYR A 469 -15.33 7.87 -26.75
N VAL A 470 -14.91 7.14 -27.79
CA VAL A 470 -15.28 5.74 -27.98
C VAL A 470 -14.02 4.87 -27.96
N VAL A 471 -14.08 3.77 -27.20
CA VAL A 471 -13.03 2.76 -27.11
C VAL A 471 -13.44 1.52 -27.90
N ASP A 472 -12.52 0.98 -28.69
CA ASP A 472 -12.66 -0.33 -29.33
C ASP A 472 -11.98 -1.42 -28.47
N PRO A 473 -12.76 -2.31 -27.80
CA PRO A 473 -12.20 -3.42 -27.04
C PRO A 473 -11.31 -4.37 -27.88
N ALA A 474 -11.52 -4.42 -29.20
CA ALA A 474 -10.71 -5.22 -30.12
C ALA A 474 -9.43 -4.52 -30.59
N GLY A 475 -9.29 -3.23 -30.28
CA GLY A 475 -8.08 -2.46 -30.58
C GLY A 475 -6.85 -2.98 -29.81
N SER A 476 -5.67 -2.69 -30.31
CA SER A 476 -4.41 -3.07 -29.67
C SER A 476 -3.98 -2.03 -28.64
N THR A 477 -3.51 -2.49 -27.48
CA THR A 477 -2.76 -1.66 -26.54
C THR A 477 -1.40 -1.30 -27.17
N ALA A 478 -0.95 -0.06 -26.99
CA ALA A 478 0.35 0.39 -27.44
C ALA A 478 1.50 -0.39 -26.78
N PRO A 479 2.63 -0.61 -27.46
CA PRO A 479 3.81 -1.15 -26.81
C PRO A 479 4.43 -0.12 -25.85
N ALA A 480 5.11 -0.58 -24.80
CA ALA A 480 5.67 0.30 -23.77
C ALA A 480 6.75 1.29 -24.32
N ASP A 481 7.45 0.92 -25.40
CA ASP A 481 8.46 1.75 -26.07
C ASP A 481 7.86 2.76 -27.07
N ASP A 482 6.57 2.67 -27.38
CA ASP A 482 5.81 3.65 -28.17
C ASP A 482 4.37 3.75 -27.63
N PRO A 483 4.16 4.41 -26.49
CA PRO A 483 2.87 4.39 -25.79
C PRO A 483 1.74 5.15 -26.51
N CYS A 484 2.04 5.82 -27.61
CA CYS A 484 1.05 6.49 -28.46
C CYS A 484 0.58 5.64 -29.65
N ALA A 485 1.21 4.48 -29.93
CA ALA A 485 0.90 3.65 -31.09
C ALA A 485 -0.29 2.69 -30.88
N GLY A 486 -1.12 2.92 -29.88
CA GLY A 486 -2.35 2.15 -29.63
C GLY A 486 -3.43 2.39 -30.68
N THR A 487 -4.45 1.53 -30.66
CA THR A 487 -5.64 1.64 -31.53
C THR A 487 -6.93 1.37 -30.79
N ARG A 488 -6.93 1.55 -29.47
CA ARG A 488 -8.14 1.37 -28.64
C ARG A 488 -9.07 2.56 -28.72
N VAL A 489 -8.54 3.78 -28.82
CA VAL A 489 -9.36 4.98 -28.99
C VAL A 489 -9.75 5.11 -30.45
N VAL A 490 -11.06 5.09 -30.73
CA VAL A 490 -11.57 5.16 -32.10
C VAL A 490 -11.23 6.52 -32.73
N PRO A 491 -10.49 6.56 -33.85
CA PRO A 491 -10.11 7.82 -34.48
C PRO A 491 -11.34 8.68 -34.83
N GLY A 492 -11.32 9.98 -34.52
CA GLY A 492 -12.40 10.92 -34.76
C GLY A 492 -13.58 10.81 -33.79
N SER A 493 -13.47 9.96 -32.72
CA SER A 493 -14.52 9.84 -31.71
C SER A 493 -14.36 10.82 -30.55
N LEU A 494 -13.16 11.36 -30.34
CA LEU A 494 -12.92 12.32 -29.25
C LEU A 494 -13.62 13.64 -29.57
N THR A 495 -14.42 14.10 -28.62
CA THR A 495 -15.16 15.36 -28.70
C THR A 495 -14.97 16.17 -27.41
N PHE A 496 -14.99 17.51 -27.55
CA PHE A 496 -15.17 18.44 -26.44
C PHE A 496 -16.47 19.23 -26.65
N ALA A 497 -17.40 19.13 -25.70
CA ALA A 497 -18.75 19.71 -25.80
C ALA A 497 -19.44 19.34 -27.16
N ASP A 498 -19.39 18.04 -27.51
CA ASP A 498 -19.90 17.46 -28.76
C ASP A 498 -19.21 17.96 -30.05
N VAL A 499 -18.13 18.74 -29.95
CA VAL A 499 -17.34 19.18 -31.12
C VAL A 499 -16.16 18.24 -31.29
N PRO A 500 -16.00 17.60 -32.48
CA PRO A 500 -14.86 16.72 -32.73
C PRO A 500 -13.51 17.41 -32.56
N VAL A 501 -12.57 16.67 -31.94
CA VAL A 501 -11.19 17.09 -31.77
C VAL A 501 -10.42 16.78 -33.06
N GLU A 502 -9.92 17.83 -33.72
CA GLU A 502 -9.05 17.70 -34.89
C GLU A 502 -7.61 17.43 -34.46
N THR A 503 -6.91 16.49 -35.09
CA THR A 503 -5.58 16.05 -34.69
C THR A 503 -4.52 17.16 -34.73
N ASP A 504 -4.66 18.12 -35.64
CA ASP A 504 -3.79 19.30 -35.77
C ASP A 504 -4.28 20.54 -35.01
N GLY A 505 -5.46 20.43 -34.35
CA GLY A 505 -5.99 21.46 -33.45
C GLY A 505 -5.18 21.55 -32.15
N THR A 506 -5.26 22.69 -31.48
CA THR A 506 -4.69 22.89 -30.13
C THR A 506 -5.82 23.14 -29.14
N TYR A 507 -5.76 22.45 -28.01
CA TYR A 507 -6.80 22.46 -27.00
C TYR A 507 -6.18 22.67 -25.61
N ARG A 508 -6.80 23.55 -24.84
CA ARG A 508 -6.37 23.83 -23.49
C ARG A 508 -7.09 22.91 -22.51
N VAL A 509 -6.33 22.09 -21.80
CA VAL A 509 -6.88 21.09 -20.86
C VAL A 509 -6.33 21.27 -19.46
N THR A 510 -7.09 20.83 -18.46
CA THR A 510 -6.72 20.86 -17.04
C THR A 510 -6.42 19.46 -16.55
N VAL A 511 -5.33 19.35 -15.81
CA VAL A 511 -4.94 18.17 -15.01
C VAL A 511 -4.37 18.68 -13.67
N ASN A 512 -4.11 17.79 -12.72
CA ASN A 512 -3.32 18.17 -11.54
C ASN A 512 -1.82 18.22 -11.88
N ASN A 513 -1.01 18.89 -11.04
CA ASN A 513 0.44 19.03 -11.27
C ASN A 513 1.18 17.69 -11.29
N PHE A 514 0.71 16.68 -10.55
CA PHE A 514 1.24 15.32 -10.61
C PHE A 514 1.13 14.73 -12.04
N LEU A 515 -0.07 14.77 -12.64
CA LEU A 515 -0.26 14.34 -14.03
C LEU A 515 0.51 15.21 -15.03
N ALA A 516 0.55 16.54 -14.83
CA ALA A 516 1.29 17.46 -15.70
C ALA A 516 2.80 17.14 -15.72
N GLY A 517 3.34 16.60 -14.62
CA GLY A 517 4.71 16.09 -14.50
C GLY A 517 4.94 14.71 -15.12
N GLY A 518 3.93 14.09 -15.74
CA GLY A 518 4.00 12.74 -16.32
C GLY A 518 3.65 11.61 -15.34
N GLY A 519 3.11 11.95 -14.18
CA GLY A 519 2.70 10.98 -13.16
C GLY A 519 1.76 9.91 -13.68
N ASP A 520 1.72 8.76 -13.02
CA ASP A 520 0.99 7.57 -13.44
C ASP A 520 1.37 7.05 -14.85
N GLY A 521 2.53 7.49 -15.40
CA GLY A 521 3.01 7.09 -16.72
C GLY A 521 2.38 7.87 -17.90
N PHE A 522 1.68 8.97 -17.65
CA PHE A 522 1.10 9.84 -18.67
C PHE A 522 2.13 10.82 -19.25
N SER A 523 3.22 10.27 -19.81
CA SER A 523 4.38 11.03 -20.26
C SER A 523 4.09 12.10 -21.32
N VAL A 524 3.04 11.94 -22.15
CA VAL A 524 2.65 12.93 -23.18
C VAL A 524 2.27 14.28 -22.57
N LEU A 525 1.84 14.32 -21.30
CA LEU A 525 1.50 15.57 -20.63
C LEU A 525 2.71 16.48 -20.40
N THR A 526 3.91 15.90 -20.32
CA THR A 526 5.17 16.68 -20.21
C THR A 526 5.54 17.43 -21.51
N ASP A 527 4.94 17.04 -22.64
CA ASP A 527 5.10 17.72 -23.93
C ASP A 527 4.10 18.88 -24.12
N GLY A 528 3.21 19.09 -23.14
CA GLY A 528 2.27 20.19 -23.15
C GLY A 528 2.94 21.55 -23.12
N THR A 529 2.31 22.55 -23.75
CA THR A 529 2.85 23.90 -23.86
C THR A 529 1.99 24.91 -23.11
N ASN A 530 2.53 26.12 -22.84
CA ASN A 530 1.85 27.21 -22.16
C ASN A 530 1.22 26.81 -20.80
N PRO A 531 1.94 26.12 -19.91
CA PRO A 531 1.40 25.73 -18.63
C PRO A 531 1.02 26.95 -17.78
N ALA A 532 -0.13 26.88 -17.11
CA ALA A 532 -0.56 27.87 -16.13
C ALA A 532 -1.04 27.13 -14.86
N THR A 533 -0.44 27.48 -13.73
CA THR A 533 -0.81 26.95 -12.42
C THR A 533 -2.06 27.65 -11.91
N GLY A 534 -3.05 26.88 -11.48
CA GLY A 534 -4.29 27.32 -10.87
C GLY A 534 -4.33 27.14 -9.36
N GLN A 535 -5.54 27.10 -8.82
CA GLN A 535 -5.78 26.83 -7.39
C GLN A 535 -5.52 25.35 -7.04
N ILE A 536 -5.55 25.04 -5.75
CA ILE A 536 -5.48 23.66 -5.25
C ILE A 536 -6.72 22.87 -5.68
N ASP A 537 -6.56 21.62 -6.04
CA ASP A 537 -7.61 20.69 -6.50
C ASP A 537 -8.72 20.50 -5.46
N LEU A 538 -8.37 20.42 -4.19
CA LEU A 538 -9.32 20.40 -3.08
C LEU A 538 -10.18 21.68 -3.03
N ASP A 539 -9.57 22.85 -3.22
CA ASP A 539 -10.30 24.12 -3.22
C ASP A 539 -11.29 24.19 -4.39
N ALA A 540 -10.92 23.62 -5.54
CA ALA A 540 -11.82 23.49 -6.68
C ALA A 540 -13.02 22.58 -6.37
N LEU A 541 -12.80 21.44 -5.72
CA LEU A 541 -13.86 20.52 -5.29
C LEU A 541 -14.78 21.21 -4.26
N VAL A 542 -14.22 21.86 -3.24
CA VAL A 542 -14.98 22.59 -2.20
C VAL A 542 -15.82 23.72 -2.81
N ALA A 543 -15.26 24.49 -3.74
CA ALA A 543 -16.00 25.53 -4.46
C ALA A 543 -17.16 24.94 -5.26
N TYR A 544 -16.91 23.85 -6.01
CA TYR A 544 -17.92 23.16 -6.81
C TYR A 544 -19.06 22.62 -5.94
N LEU A 545 -18.74 21.93 -4.84
CA LEU A 545 -19.74 21.44 -3.87
C LEU A 545 -20.56 22.58 -3.28
N THR A 546 -19.92 23.69 -2.90
CA THR A 546 -20.60 24.87 -2.33
C THR A 546 -21.54 25.54 -3.34
N GLU A 547 -21.11 25.69 -4.59
CA GLU A 547 -21.88 26.38 -5.65
C GLU A 547 -23.02 25.54 -6.21
N SER A 548 -22.82 24.20 -6.30
CA SER A 548 -23.72 23.29 -7.00
C SER A 548 -24.63 22.48 -6.07
N SER A 549 -24.51 22.69 -4.75
CA SER A 549 -25.25 21.92 -3.73
C SER A 549 -26.78 22.06 -3.86
N PRO A 550 -27.57 20.97 -3.71
CA PRO A 550 -27.11 19.61 -3.52
C PRO A 550 -26.64 18.94 -4.83
N VAL A 551 -25.56 18.18 -4.75
CA VAL A 551 -24.93 17.52 -5.92
C VAL A 551 -25.41 16.09 -6.04
N SER A 552 -25.66 15.63 -7.28
CA SER A 552 -25.97 14.23 -7.61
C SER A 552 -24.80 13.55 -8.31
N ALA A 553 -24.74 12.23 -8.24
CA ALA A 553 -23.74 11.44 -8.94
C ALA A 553 -23.79 11.69 -10.47
N PRO A 554 -22.68 12.06 -11.12
CA PRO A 554 -22.62 12.17 -12.56
C PRO A 554 -22.91 10.82 -13.27
N ALA A 555 -23.46 10.89 -14.48
CA ALA A 555 -23.61 9.71 -15.31
C ALA A 555 -22.25 9.18 -15.79
N LEU A 556 -22.18 7.86 -16.02
CA LEU A 556 -21.02 7.16 -16.58
C LEU A 556 -21.27 6.92 -18.07
N ASP A 557 -21.14 7.94 -18.91
CA ASP A 557 -21.46 7.90 -20.34
C ASP A 557 -20.49 8.72 -21.21
N ARG A 558 -19.41 9.19 -20.62
CA ARG A 558 -18.35 9.97 -21.29
C ARG A 558 -17.40 9.07 -22.09
N ILE A 559 -17.18 7.84 -21.61
CA ILE A 559 -16.38 6.81 -22.26
C ILE A 559 -17.32 5.69 -22.73
N ARG A 560 -17.39 5.43 -24.03
CA ARG A 560 -18.27 4.41 -24.60
C ARG A 560 -17.47 3.34 -25.32
N THR A 561 -18.00 2.12 -25.42
CA THR A 561 -17.38 1.05 -26.21
C THR A 561 -18.04 0.90 -27.58
N THR A 562 -17.28 0.42 -28.58
CA THR A 562 -17.84 0.08 -29.88
C THR A 562 -18.90 -1.01 -29.75
N GLY A 563 -20.09 -0.78 -30.31
CA GLY A 563 -21.22 -1.70 -30.24
C GLY A 563 -22.29 -1.34 -29.21
N GLU A 564 -22.04 -0.38 -28.33
CA GLU A 564 -23.11 0.20 -27.53
C GLU A 564 -24.02 1.08 -28.39
N PRO A 565 -25.35 0.95 -28.26
CA PRO A 565 -26.26 1.82 -29.00
C PRO A 565 -26.04 3.26 -28.53
N GLY A 566 -25.76 4.17 -29.48
CA GLY A 566 -25.70 5.60 -29.21
C GLY A 566 -26.97 6.04 -28.47
N ARG A 567 -26.83 6.70 -27.33
CA ARG A 567 -27.91 7.34 -26.57
C ARG A 567 -28.34 8.62 -27.24
#